data_5aa99cf6b68786c6d7b85778382a514a
#
_entry.id   5aa99cf6b68786c6d7b85778382a514a
#
_cell.length_a   1.000
_cell.length_b   1.000
_cell.length_c   1.000
_cell.angle_alpha   90.00
_cell.angle_beta   90.00
_cell.angle_gamma   90.00
#
_symmetry.space_group_name_H-M   'P 1'
#
loop_
_entity.id
_entity.type
_entity.pdbx_description
1 polymer ?
#
loop_
_entity_poly.entity_id
_entity_poly.type
_entity_poly.pdbx_seq_one_letter_code
_entity_poly.pdbx_strand_id
1 'polypeptide(L)'
;MNLMKFIKIDENSRIPKYQQIIDSIIHNISVGNLTMDQKIPSINLFSEEFYLSRDTVEKAYSILKERNIITAIRGKGFYISRTKLISKTNILFLVNKLSSYKLKTYNCFIENIGNNSHTDLHIYHCDETLFLNLLDKNKSAYDYYIIMPHFKTEELKHTSFTDKVIKAINTLPQEKLIILDNIKPELKGKHIEIFQDFENDIYNALIEGLDKIKEYKKVILIYPEKAIYPYPKRILHGFRKFCVKYKLDFEILEKVYDDMILKKGDLFITIEESDLVNLVKQVREDEYKLGSEIGIISYNDTPLKELLGITVMSTDFKVMGETTAKMILNKE
;
A
#
# COMPACT_ATOMS: atom_id res chain seq x y z
N MET A 1 -19.56 34.71 -17.81
CA MET A 1 -19.22 34.44 -16.40
C MET A 1 -17.76 34.79 -16.18
N ASN A 2 -17.43 35.62 -15.19
CA ASN A 2 -16.05 36.15 -15.08
C ASN A 2 -15.16 35.11 -14.41
N LEU A 3 -14.31 34.41 -15.17
CA LEU A 3 -13.36 33.39 -14.73
C LEU A 3 -12.44 33.89 -13.60
N MET A 4 -12.13 35.19 -13.60
CA MET A 4 -11.24 35.82 -12.61
C MET A 4 -11.70 35.63 -11.17
N LYS A 5 -13.01 35.45 -10.94
CA LYS A 5 -13.56 35.23 -9.59
C LYS A 5 -13.19 33.88 -8.99
N PHE A 6 -12.84 32.91 -9.81
CA PHE A 6 -12.54 31.54 -9.36
C PHE A 6 -11.05 31.27 -9.19
N ILE A 7 -10.20 32.13 -9.76
CA ILE A 7 -8.74 31.96 -9.67
C ILE A 7 -8.24 32.61 -8.38
N LYS A 8 -7.47 31.87 -7.61
CA LYS A 8 -6.81 32.33 -6.40
C LYS A 8 -5.31 32.19 -6.55
N ILE A 9 -4.60 33.29 -6.33
CA ILE A 9 -3.13 33.33 -6.30
C ILE A 9 -2.71 33.81 -4.92
N ASP A 10 -1.99 32.98 -4.20
CA ASP A 10 -1.46 33.31 -2.87
C ASP A 10 -0.02 33.86 -3.02
N GLU A 11 0.18 35.12 -2.68
CA GLU A 11 1.49 35.77 -2.79
C GLU A 11 2.51 35.23 -1.80
N ASN A 12 2.07 34.70 -0.67
CA ASN A 12 2.92 34.17 0.41
C ASN A 12 3.26 32.69 0.23
N SER A 13 2.65 32.02 -0.76
CA SER A 13 2.92 30.61 -1.04
C SER A 13 4.31 30.39 -1.63
N ARG A 14 4.99 29.32 -1.18
CA ARG A 14 6.25 28.84 -1.76
C ARG A 14 6.08 28.19 -3.15
N ILE A 15 4.82 27.92 -3.56
CA ILE A 15 4.52 27.38 -4.89
C ILE A 15 4.74 28.48 -5.94
N PRO A 16 5.52 28.24 -7.02
CA PRO A 16 5.72 29.21 -8.08
C PRO A 16 4.41 29.72 -8.65
N LYS A 17 4.31 31.00 -8.96
CA LYS A 17 3.06 31.63 -9.43
C LYS A 17 2.49 30.97 -10.69
N TYR A 18 3.34 30.57 -11.65
CA TYR A 18 2.89 29.85 -12.83
C TYR A 18 2.22 28.51 -12.48
N GLN A 19 2.73 27.81 -11.46
CA GLN A 19 2.12 26.54 -11.01
C GLN A 19 0.77 26.76 -10.34
N GLN A 20 0.64 27.81 -9.53
CA GLN A 20 -0.65 28.19 -8.92
C GLN A 20 -1.71 28.51 -9.98
N ILE A 21 -1.33 29.18 -11.09
CA ILE A 21 -2.24 29.43 -12.22
C ILE A 21 -2.70 28.11 -12.83
N ILE A 22 -1.77 27.20 -13.10
CA ILE A 22 -2.07 25.87 -13.65
C ILE A 22 -3.05 25.12 -12.73
N ASP A 23 -2.71 25.01 -11.46
CA ASP A 23 -3.49 24.26 -10.47
C ASP A 23 -4.89 24.87 -10.28
N SER A 24 -5.00 26.20 -10.28
CA SER A 24 -6.28 26.89 -10.16
C SER A 24 -7.18 26.66 -11.38
N ILE A 25 -6.63 26.72 -12.60
CA ILE A 25 -7.41 26.43 -13.81
C ILE A 25 -7.86 24.97 -13.81
N ILE A 26 -6.96 24.04 -13.51
CA ILE A 26 -7.24 22.62 -13.43
C ILE A 26 -8.34 22.34 -12.40
N HIS A 27 -8.21 22.88 -11.18
CA HIS A 27 -9.23 22.74 -10.15
C HIS A 27 -10.60 23.24 -10.62
N ASN A 28 -10.67 24.42 -11.24
CA ASN A 28 -11.95 24.98 -11.69
C ASN A 28 -12.58 24.20 -12.86
N ILE A 29 -11.79 23.51 -13.66
CA ILE A 29 -12.32 22.55 -14.64
C ILE A 29 -12.87 21.31 -13.91
N SER A 30 -12.16 20.77 -12.92
CA SER A 30 -12.58 19.56 -12.19
C SER A 30 -13.88 19.72 -11.40
N VAL A 31 -14.11 20.91 -10.83
CA VAL A 31 -15.36 21.23 -10.11
C VAL A 31 -16.46 21.78 -11.03
N GLY A 32 -16.25 21.81 -12.34
CA GLY A 32 -17.25 22.24 -13.33
C GLY A 32 -17.47 23.75 -13.46
N ASN A 33 -16.65 24.59 -12.82
CA ASN A 33 -16.69 26.04 -12.96
C ASN A 33 -16.22 26.50 -14.34
N LEU A 34 -15.40 25.69 -15.01
CA LEU A 34 -14.90 25.87 -16.36
C LEU A 34 -15.35 24.73 -17.25
N THR A 35 -15.94 25.06 -18.40
CA THR A 35 -16.49 24.09 -19.32
C THR A 35 -15.70 24.06 -20.65
N MET A 36 -15.84 23.01 -21.43
CA MET A 36 -15.26 22.91 -22.77
C MET A 36 -15.69 24.08 -23.64
N ASP A 37 -14.80 24.53 -24.51
CA ASP A 37 -14.96 25.69 -25.41
C ASP A 37 -15.16 27.04 -24.71
N GLN A 38 -15.07 27.08 -23.39
CA GLN A 38 -15.12 28.33 -22.65
C GLN A 38 -13.85 29.16 -22.89
N LYS A 39 -14.02 30.42 -23.24
CA LYS A 39 -12.92 31.36 -23.41
C LYS A 39 -12.29 31.69 -22.06
N ILE A 40 -10.95 31.64 -21.98
CA ILE A 40 -10.19 32.11 -20.83
C ILE A 40 -9.51 33.44 -21.13
N PRO A 41 -9.11 34.22 -20.11
CA PRO A 41 -8.47 35.53 -20.31
C PRO A 41 -7.23 35.46 -21.18
N SER A 42 -6.94 36.54 -21.88
CA SER A 42 -5.65 36.69 -22.57
C SER A 42 -4.50 36.80 -21.55
N ILE A 43 -3.28 36.50 -21.99
CA ILE A 43 -2.08 36.64 -21.15
C ILE A 43 -1.99 38.03 -20.55
N ASN A 44 -2.25 39.08 -21.35
CA ASN A 44 -2.21 40.45 -20.87
C ASN A 44 -3.27 40.74 -19.81
N LEU A 45 -4.53 40.37 -20.10
CA LEU A 45 -5.62 40.58 -19.16
C LEU A 45 -5.41 39.82 -17.84
N PHE A 46 -4.88 38.59 -17.90
CA PHE A 46 -4.56 37.81 -16.71
C PHE A 46 -3.40 38.43 -15.91
N SER A 47 -2.35 38.88 -16.62
CA SER A 47 -1.20 39.55 -16.02
C SER A 47 -1.62 40.84 -15.29
N GLU A 48 -2.47 41.66 -15.89
CA GLU A 48 -2.99 42.89 -15.30
C GLU A 48 -3.85 42.64 -14.07
N GLU A 49 -4.80 41.69 -14.14
CA GLU A 49 -5.77 41.43 -13.06
C GLU A 49 -5.10 40.87 -11.81
N PHE A 50 -4.08 40.00 -11.95
CA PHE A 50 -3.40 39.34 -10.84
C PHE A 50 -2.01 39.93 -10.54
N TYR A 51 -1.65 41.07 -11.13
CA TYR A 51 -0.36 41.75 -10.92
C TYR A 51 0.86 40.81 -11.14
N LEU A 52 0.78 39.95 -12.14
CA LEU A 52 1.84 38.97 -12.47
C LEU A 52 2.61 39.43 -13.72
N SER A 53 3.88 39.01 -13.87
CA SER A 53 4.60 39.20 -15.10
C SER A 53 3.97 38.41 -16.27
N ARG A 54 4.01 38.97 -17.47
CA ARG A 54 3.55 38.28 -18.68
C ARG A 54 4.21 36.92 -18.87
N ASP A 55 5.52 36.84 -18.61
CA ASP A 55 6.30 35.61 -18.76
C ASP A 55 5.79 34.50 -17.83
N THR A 56 5.37 34.87 -16.60
CA THR A 56 4.78 33.92 -15.65
C THR A 56 3.47 33.33 -16.16
N VAL A 57 2.59 34.17 -16.71
CA VAL A 57 1.31 33.74 -17.29
C VAL A 57 1.53 32.95 -18.58
N GLU A 58 2.44 33.41 -19.45
CA GLU A 58 2.79 32.74 -20.71
C GLU A 58 3.35 31.34 -20.44
N LYS A 59 4.24 31.20 -19.46
CA LYS A 59 4.76 29.89 -19.02
C LYS A 59 3.63 28.95 -18.57
N ALA A 60 2.69 29.45 -17.76
CA ALA A 60 1.54 28.64 -17.31
C ALA A 60 0.66 28.21 -18.50
N TYR A 61 0.37 29.12 -19.43
CA TYR A 61 -0.44 28.85 -20.62
C TYR A 61 0.25 27.90 -21.60
N SER A 62 1.58 28.01 -21.75
CA SER A 62 2.35 27.05 -22.55
C SER A 62 2.26 25.63 -22.00
N ILE A 63 2.43 25.46 -20.70
CA ILE A 63 2.30 24.15 -20.04
C ILE A 63 0.86 23.60 -20.18
N LEU A 64 -0.16 24.44 -19.97
CA LEU A 64 -1.56 24.03 -20.15
C LEU A 64 -1.86 23.63 -21.61
N LYS A 65 -1.24 24.32 -22.57
CA LYS A 65 -1.36 23.99 -23.99
C LYS A 65 -0.64 22.68 -24.34
N GLU A 66 0.57 22.46 -23.85
CA GLU A 66 1.31 21.20 -24.01
C GLU A 66 0.52 20.01 -23.47
N ARG A 67 -0.18 20.22 -22.35
CA ARG A 67 -1.09 19.22 -21.75
C ARG A 67 -2.44 19.11 -22.46
N ASN A 68 -2.66 19.84 -23.56
CA ASN A 68 -3.93 19.94 -24.29
C ASN A 68 -5.14 20.36 -23.44
N ILE A 69 -4.94 21.05 -22.32
CA ILE A 69 -6.00 21.55 -21.44
C ILE A 69 -6.62 22.81 -22.02
N ILE A 70 -5.80 23.64 -22.67
CA ILE A 70 -6.25 24.84 -23.40
C ILE A 70 -5.76 24.78 -24.83
N THR A 71 -6.46 25.50 -25.72
CA THR A 71 -6.06 25.70 -27.10
C THR A 71 -6.03 27.19 -27.43
N ALA A 72 -5.10 27.59 -28.30
CA ALA A 72 -5.03 28.93 -28.80
C ALA A 72 -5.66 29.00 -30.20
N ILE A 73 -6.68 29.82 -30.36
CA ILE A 73 -7.31 30.09 -31.66
C ILE A 73 -6.83 31.45 -32.15
N ARG A 74 -6.16 31.47 -33.31
CA ARG A 74 -5.59 32.71 -33.90
C ARG A 74 -6.67 33.77 -34.02
N GLY A 75 -6.40 34.95 -33.45
CA GLY A 75 -7.31 36.09 -33.47
C GLY A 75 -8.51 36.02 -32.51
N LYS A 76 -8.73 34.86 -31.82
CA LYS A 76 -9.86 34.67 -30.91
C LYS A 76 -9.45 34.53 -29.46
N GLY A 77 -8.20 34.10 -29.19
CA GLY A 77 -7.67 33.92 -27.83
C GLY A 77 -7.55 32.46 -27.39
N PHE A 78 -7.57 32.24 -26.09
CA PHE A 78 -7.40 30.92 -25.48
C PHE A 78 -8.75 30.35 -25.02
N TYR A 79 -8.92 29.04 -25.16
CA TYR A 79 -10.15 28.32 -24.86
C TYR A 79 -9.83 27.01 -24.13
N ILE A 80 -10.72 26.58 -23.24
CA ILE A 80 -10.64 25.25 -22.63
C ILE A 80 -10.92 24.22 -23.73
N SER A 81 -9.93 23.35 -24.01
CA SER A 81 -10.03 22.35 -25.08
C SER A 81 -10.42 20.95 -24.57
N ARG A 82 -10.31 20.73 -23.27
CA ARG A 82 -10.54 19.41 -22.69
C ARG A 82 -11.07 19.51 -21.25
N THR A 83 -12.30 19.09 -21.04
CA THR A 83 -12.88 18.99 -19.68
C THR A 83 -12.78 17.57 -19.10
N LYS A 84 -12.65 16.56 -19.95
CA LYS A 84 -12.57 15.13 -19.56
C LYS A 84 -11.19 14.65 -19.10
N LEU A 85 -10.15 15.48 -19.14
CA LEU A 85 -8.77 15.08 -18.82
C LEU A 85 -8.37 15.26 -17.35
N ILE A 86 -9.27 15.69 -16.51
CA ILE A 86 -9.00 15.93 -15.09
C ILE A 86 -9.95 15.10 -14.21
N SER A 87 -10.54 14.06 -14.72
CA SER A 87 -10.99 13.00 -13.82
C SER A 87 -9.72 12.24 -13.41
N LYS A 88 -9.17 12.60 -12.26
CA LYS A 88 -8.19 11.74 -11.60
C LYS A 88 -8.83 10.36 -11.48
N THR A 89 -8.09 9.32 -11.80
CA THR A 89 -8.51 7.95 -11.51
C THR A 89 -8.67 7.84 -10.00
N ASN A 90 -9.90 7.62 -9.52
CA ASN A 90 -10.19 7.51 -8.11
C ASN A 90 -10.00 6.05 -7.68
N ILE A 91 -9.18 5.83 -6.69
CA ILE A 91 -8.79 4.50 -6.23
C ILE A 91 -9.13 4.36 -4.74
N LEU A 92 -9.90 3.35 -4.39
CA LEU A 92 -10.14 2.96 -3.00
C LEU A 92 -9.12 1.88 -2.61
N PHE A 93 -8.33 2.14 -1.58
CA PHE A 93 -7.36 1.19 -1.05
C PHE A 93 -7.76 0.77 0.38
N LEU A 94 -8.18 -0.49 0.55
CA LEU A 94 -8.64 -1.05 1.82
C LEU A 94 -7.59 -1.97 2.44
N VAL A 95 -7.14 -1.64 3.65
CA VAL A 95 -6.19 -2.45 4.42
C VAL A 95 -6.73 -2.78 5.81
N ASN A 96 -6.34 -3.93 6.36
CA ASN A 96 -6.77 -4.30 7.70
C ASN A 96 -6.00 -3.55 8.81
N LYS A 97 -4.72 -3.24 8.60
CA LYS A 97 -3.86 -2.49 9.52
C LYS A 97 -2.72 -1.80 8.76
N LEU A 98 -2.11 -0.80 9.36
CA LEU A 98 -0.85 -0.21 8.88
C LEU A 98 0.33 -0.93 9.54
N SER A 99 0.85 -1.97 8.90
CA SER A 99 2.14 -2.57 9.24
C SER A 99 3.23 -2.04 8.31
N SER A 100 4.49 -2.20 8.69
CA SER A 100 5.65 -1.70 7.91
C SER A 100 5.59 -2.14 6.45
N TYR A 101 5.27 -3.41 6.18
CA TYR A 101 5.20 -3.92 4.81
C TYR A 101 4.01 -3.38 4.01
N LYS A 102 2.85 -3.19 4.65
CA LYS A 102 1.66 -2.64 3.98
C LYS A 102 1.85 -1.17 3.63
N LEU A 103 2.51 -0.42 4.51
CA LEU A 103 2.95 0.94 4.19
C LEU A 103 3.97 0.96 3.05
N LYS A 104 4.94 0.04 3.03
CA LYS A 104 5.92 -0.08 1.93
C LYS A 104 5.20 -0.36 0.60
N THR A 105 4.26 -1.31 0.57
CA THR A 105 3.44 -1.61 -0.61
C THR A 105 2.63 -0.39 -1.06
N TYR A 106 1.94 0.27 -0.13
CA TYR A 106 1.13 1.46 -0.43
C TYR A 106 1.98 2.61 -0.96
N ASN A 107 3.10 2.93 -0.31
CA ASN A 107 3.98 4.02 -0.75
C ASN A 107 4.54 3.75 -2.16
N CYS A 108 5.02 2.54 -2.42
CA CYS A 108 5.49 2.16 -3.76
C CYS A 108 4.36 2.20 -4.80
N PHE A 109 3.14 1.84 -4.44
CA PHE A 109 1.97 2.01 -5.29
C PHE A 109 1.74 3.50 -5.62
N ILE A 110 1.70 4.38 -4.61
CA ILE A 110 1.50 5.84 -4.79
C ILE A 110 2.59 6.47 -5.66
N GLU A 111 3.86 6.08 -5.44
CA GLU A 111 4.98 6.58 -6.23
C GLU A 111 4.87 6.20 -7.72
N ASN A 112 4.28 5.05 -8.04
CA ASN A 112 4.21 4.51 -9.39
C ASN A 112 2.89 4.79 -10.12
N ILE A 113 1.77 5.05 -9.42
CA ILE A 113 0.47 5.32 -10.07
C ILE A 113 0.41 6.72 -10.71
N GLY A 114 1.26 7.63 -10.28
CA GLY A 114 1.39 8.98 -10.86
C GLY A 114 0.36 10.00 -10.37
N ASN A 115 0.56 11.24 -10.83
CA ASN A 115 -0.18 12.41 -10.34
C ASN A 115 -1.63 12.52 -10.86
N ASN A 116 -2.03 11.70 -11.84
CA ASN A 116 -3.37 11.69 -12.42
C ASN A 116 -4.33 10.77 -11.67
N SER A 117 -3.95 10.31 -10.48
CA SER A 117 -4.78 9.48 -9.61
C SER A 117 -5.04 10.17 -8.28
N HIS A 118 -6.12 9.76 -7.62
CA HIS A 118 -6.43 10.07 -6.24
C HIS A 118 -6.71 8.75 -5.51
N THR A 119 -5.99 8.50 -4.43
CA THR A 119 -6.11 7.25 -3.69
C THR A 119 -6.56 7.53 -2.27
N ASP A 120 -7.71 6.98 -1.88
CA ASP A 120 -8.21 7.01 -0.52
C ASP A 120 -7.84 5.71 0.20
N LEU A 121 -6.99 5.82 1.22
CA LEU A 121 -6.58 4.70 2.06
C LEU A 121 -7.50 4.61 3.28
N HIS A 122 -8.19 3.48 3.43
CA HIS A 122 -9.00 3.18 4.60
C HIS A 122 -8.53 1.94 5.34
N ILE A 123 -8.61 1.99 6.67
CA ILE A 123 -8.22 0.89 7.56
C ILE A 123 -9.48 0.30 8.19
N TYR A 124 -9.66 -1.01 8.09
CA TYR A 124 -10.85 -1.69 8.63
C TYR A 124 -10.56 -2.64 9.82
N HIS A 125 -9.33 -2.61 10.39
CA HIS A 125 -8.94 -3.27 11.65
C HIS A 125 -9.31 -4.76 11.77
N CYS A 126 -9.24 -5.53 10.67
CA CYS A 126 -9.73 -6.91 10.59
C CYS A 126 -11.22 -7.08 10.94
N ASP A 127 -11.99 -5.99 10.99
CA ASP A 127 -13.40 -5.97 11.34
C ASP A 127 -14.27 -6.10 10.08
N GLU A 128 -15.09 -7.16 10.03
CA GLU A 128 -16.00 -7.45 8.91
C GLU A 128 -17.03 -6.34 8.74
N THR A 129 -17.62 -5.85 9.85
CA THR A 129 -18.70 -4.86 9.79
C THR A 129 -18.18 -3.52 9.29
N LEU A 130 -17.03 -3.09 9.79
CA LEU A 130 -16.40 -1.86 9.32
C LEU A 130 -16.02 -1.94 7.83
N PHE A 131 -15.46 -3.08 7.40
CA PHE A 131 -15.15 -3.31 5.98
C PHE A 131 -16.39 -3.20 5.09
N LEU A 132 -17.47 -3.90 5.46
CA LEU A 132 -18.73 -3.89 4.70
C LEU A 132 -19.34 -2.49 4.61
N ASN A 133 -19.33 -1.73 5.71
CA ASN A 133 -19.79 -0.35 5.74
C ASN A 133 -18.94 0.58 4.86
N LEU A 134 -17.60 0.43 4.89
CA LEU A 134 -16.70 1.18 4.03
C LEU A 134 -16.96 0.87 2.55
N LEU A 135 -17.14 -0.41 2.21
CA LEU A 135 -17.37 -0.84 0.84
C LEU A 135 -18.73 -0.33 0.32
N ASP A 136 -19.80 -0.47 1.11
CA ASP A 136 -21.13 -0.05 0.71
C ASP A 136 -21.23 1.46 0.46
N LYS A 137 -20.64 2.28 1.36
CA LYS A 137 -20.58 3.72 1.19
C LYS A 137 -19.84 4.19 -0.07
N ASN A 138 -18.90 3.37 -0.55
CA ASN A 138 -17.96 3.75 -1.59
C ASN A 138 -18.14 2.97 -2.91
N LYS A 139 -19.15 2.10 -3.01
CA LYS A 139 -19.34 1.13 -4.08
C LYS A 139 -19.42 1.69 -5.51
N SER A 140 -19.79 2.95 -5.67
CA SER A 140 -19.93 3.59 -6.99
C SER A 140 -19.05 4.83 -7.15
N ALA A 141 -18.18 5.13 -6.18
CA ALA A 141 -17.40 6.36 -6.14
C ALA A 141 -16.01 6.23 -6.76
N TYR A 142 -15.53 5.01 -7.03
CA TYR A 142 -14.16 4.75 -7.44
C TYR A 142 -14.06 4.02 -8.77
N ASP A 143 -12.96 4.29 -9.47
CA ASP A 143 -12.60 3.63 -10.73
C ASP A 143 -11.92 2.29 -10.50
N TYR A 144 -11.18 2.16 -9.37
CA TYR A 144 -10.53 0.92 -8.95
C TYR A 144 -10.67 0.68 -7.46
N TYR A 145 -10.70 -0.61 -7.08
CA TYR A 145 -10.80 -1.10 -5.71
C TYR A 145 -9.63 -2.02 -5.43
N ILE A 146 -8.74 -1.62 -4.53
CA ILE A 146 -7.61 -2.41 -4.08
C ILE A 146 -7.91 -2.89 -2.67
N ILE A 147 -7.92 -4.19 -2.44
CA ILE A 147 -8.32 -4.80 -1.17
C ILE A 147 -7.26 -5.78 -0.69
N MET A 148 -6.77 -5.61 0.53
CA MET A 148 -5.93 -6.57 1.24
C MET A 148 -6.80 -7.33 2.27
N PRO A 149 -7.36 -8.50 1.94
CA PRO A 149 -8.38 -9.16 2.74
C PRO A 149 -7.78 -9.94 3.91
N HIS A 150 -7.92 -9.40 5.10
CA HIS A 150 -7.54 -10.04 6.36
C HIS A 150 -8.59 -9.71 7.42
N PHE A 151 -9.29 -10.71 7.89
CA PHE A 151 -10.35 -10.58 8.89
C PHE A 151 -10.02 -11.41 10.12
N LYS A 152 -10.78 -11.23 11.19
CA LYS A 152 -10.72 -12.04 12.40
C LYS A 152 -12.09 -12.64 12.70
N THR A 153 -12.07 -13.87 13.19
CA THR A 153 -13.25 -14.52 13.77
C THR A 153 -13.53 -13.98 15.17
N GLU A 154 -14.69 -14.33 15.75
CA GLU A 154 -15.00 -14.03 17.15
C GLU A 154 -13.96 -14.60 18.12
N GLU A 155 -13.32 -15.71 17.76
CA GLU A 155 -12.23 -16.35 18.53
C GLU A 155 -10.86 -15.70 18.29
N LEU A 156 -10.80 -14.52 17.64
CA LEU A 156 -9.58 -13.80 17.25
C LEU A 156 -8.63 -14.60 16.33
N LYS A 157 -9.15 -15.57 15.58
CA LYS A 157 -8.38 -16.31 14.58
C LYS A 157 -8.45 -15.65 13.22
N HIS A 158 -7.38 -15.78 12.43
CA HIS A 158 -7.31 -15.22 11.09
C HIS A 158 -8.27 -15.94 10.13
N THR A 159 -8.97 -15.13 9.32
CA THR A 159 -9.62 -15.57 8.09
C THR A 159 -9.35 -14.54 6.97
N SER A 160 -9.06 -15.03 5.78
CA SER A 160 -8.83 -14.14 4.62
C SER A 160 -10.13 -13.52 4.12
N PHE A 161 -11.23 -14.29 4.17
CA PHE A 161 -12.54 -13.88 3.70
C PHE A 161 -13.63 -14.55 4.56
N THR A 162 -14.74 -13.84 4.69
CA THR A 162 -16.00 -14.40 5.19
C THR A 162 -17.01 -14.49 4.05
N ASP A 163 -18.08 -15.25 4.21
CA ASP A 163 -19.13 -15.35 3.19
C ASP A 163 -19.79 -14.00 2.88
N LYS A 164 -19.93 -13.14 3.89
CA LYS A 164 -20.49 -11.79 3.70
C LYS A 164 -19.56 -10.90 2.90
N VAL A 165 -18.24 -10.98 3.20
CA VAL A 165 -17.21 -10.25 2.46
C VAL A 165 -17.14 -10.70 1.01
N ILE A 166 -17.16 -12.01 0.73
CA ILE A 166 -17.19 -12.55 -0.62
C ILE A 166 -18.41 -12.04 -1.39
N LYS A 167 -19.61 -12.09 -0.78
CA LYS A 167 -20.83 -11.57 -1.38
C LYS A 167 -20.71 -10.08 -1.71
N ALA A 168 -20.18 -9.28 -0.81
CA ALA A 168 -20.01 -7.84 -1.02
C ALA A 168 -18.98 -7.54 -2.13
N ILE A 169 -17.82 -8.19 -2.14
CA ILE A 169 -16.78 -8.01 -3.16
C ILE A 169 -17.31 -8.44 -4.54
N ASN A 170 -18.08 -9.51 -4.63
CA ASN A 170 -18.71 -9.97 -5.89
C ASN A 170 -19.74 -8.99 -6.47
N THR A 171 -20.15 -7.95 -5.72
CA THR A 171 -21.00 -6.89 -6.26
C THR A 171 -20.22 -5.75 -6.93
N LEU A 172 -18.90 -5.70 -6.75
CA LEU A 172 -18.04 -4.72 -7.42
C LEU A 172 -17.83 -5.07 -8.89
N PRO A 173 -17.54 -4.08 -9.75
CA PRO A 173 -17.06 -4.34 -11.11
C PRO A 173 -15.75 -5.13 -11.07
N GLN A 174 -15.77 -6.38 -11.51
CA GLN A 174 -14.63 -7.29 -11.33
C GLN A 174 -13.39 -6.85 -12.12
N GLU A 175 -13.58 -6.23 -13.28
CA GLU A 175 -12.50 -5.65 -14.08
C GLU A 175 -11.77 -4.48 -13.40
N LYS A 176 -12.37 -3.90 -12.35
CA LYS A 176 -11.82 -2.81 -11.53
C LYS A 176 -11.29 -3.26 -10.18
N LEU A 177 -11.37 -4.56 -9.89
CA LEU A 177 -11.00 -5.15 -8.61
C LEU A 177 -9.58 -5.69 -8.64
N ILE A 178 -8.80 -5.35 -7.60
CA ILE A 178 -7.47 -5.88 -7.35
C ILE A 178 -7.43 -6.41 -5.93
N ILE A 179 -7.16 -7.69 -5.78
CA ILE A 179 -6.94 -8.34 -4.49
C ILE A 179 -5.43 -8.45 -4.26
N LEU A 180 -4.98 -7.92 -3.13
CA LEU A 180 -3.57 -7.98 -2.74
C LEU A 180 -3.37 -8.83 -1.50
N ASP A 181 -2.15 -9.36 -1.35
CA ASP A 181 -1.66 -10.01 -0.14
C ASP A 181 -2.27 -11.41 0.13
N ASN A 182 -3.50 -11.64 -0.26
CA ASN A 182 -4.20 -12.90 -0.04
C ASN A 182 -5.05 -13.28 -1.27
N ILE A 183 -5.37 -14.56 -1.41
CA ILE A 183 -6.16 -15.09 -2.54
C ILE A 183 -7.38 -15.85 -2.02
N LYS A 184 -8.47 -15.80 -2.79
CA LYS A 184 -9.66 -16.61 -2.57
C LYS A 184 -10.18 -17.16 -3.90
N PRO A 185 -10.05 -18.47 -4.17
CA PRO A 185 -10.47 -19.07 -5.43
C PRO A 185 -11.97 -18.95 -5.74
N GLU A 186 -12.82 -18.69 -4.73
CA GLU A 186 -14.27 -18.57 -4.90
C GLU A 186 -14.76 -17.18 -5.31
N LEU A 187 -13.87 -16.17 -5.46
CA LEU A 187 -14.26 -14.89 -6.03
C LEU A 187 -14.59 -15.07 -7.51
N LYS A 188 -15.74 -14.53 -7.92
CA LYS A 188 -16.26 -14.67 -9.27
C LYS A 188 -15.69 -13.57 -10.19
N GLY A 189 -15.58 -13.89 -11.49
CA GLY A 189 -15.19 -12.90 -12.51
C GLY A 189 -13.67 -12.78 -12.73
N LYS A 190 -13.30 -11.89 -13.65
CA LYS A 190 -11.88 -11.59 -13.96
C LYS A 190 -11.44 -10.38 -13.17
N HIS A 191 -10.72 -10.61 -12.10
CA HIS A 191 -10.07 -9.59 -11.29
C HIS A 191 -8.55 -9.83 -11.27
N ILE A 192 -7.79 -8.87 -10.75
CA ILE A 192 -6.35 -9.00 -10.60
C ILE A 192 -6.06 -9.52 -9.19
N GLU A 193 -5.16 -10.50 -9.09
CA GLU A 193 -4.66 -11.03 -7.83
C GLU A 193 -3.15 -10.93 -7.78
N ILE A 194 -2.62 -10.30 -6.72
CA ILE A 194 -1.18 -10.23 -6.41
C ILE A 194 -1.02 -10.63 -4.96
N PHE A 195 -0.58 -11.84 -4.70
CA PHE A 195 -0.66 -12.45 -3.37
C PHE A 195 0.66 -13.06 -2.90
N GLN A 196 0.73 -13.33 -1.60
CA GLN A 196 1.76 -14.13 -0.94
C GLN A 196 1.27 -15.56 -0.78
N ASP A 197 2.14 -16.53 -1.03
CA ASP A 197 1.89 -17.93 -0.67
C ASP A 197 2.50 -18.23 0.69
N PHE A 198 1.83 -17.80 1.75
CA PHE A 198 2.32 -17.90 3.13
C PHE A 198 2.86 -19.27 3.54
N GLU A 199 2.38 -20.37 2.94
CA GLU A 199 2.87 -21.71 3.23
C GLU A 199 4.19 -21.99 2.50
N ASN A 200 4.22 -21.75 1.19
CA ASN A 200 5.41 -22.04 0.41
C ASN A 200 6.48 -20.97 0.59
N ASP A 201 6.12 -19.73 0.90
CA ASP A 201 7.09 -18.64 1.13
C ASP A 201 7.97 -18.95 2.34
N ILE A 202 7.40 -19.28 3.51
CA ILE A 202 8.21 -19.66 4.68
C ILE A 202 8.98 -20.96 4.43
N TYR A 203 8.35 -21.95 3.80
CA TYR A 203 8.98 -23.22 3.50
C TYR A 203 10.22 -23.04 2.61
N ASN A 204 10.11 -22.27 1.54
CA ASN A 204 11.20 -22.03 0.59
C ASN A 204 12.31 -21.14 1.19
N ALA A 205 11.94 -20.09 1.92
CA ALA A 205 12.92 -19.24 2.62
C ALA A 205 13.77 -20.05 3.63
N LEU A 206 13.13 -20.97 4.36
CA LEU A 206 13.86 -21.85 5.28
C LEU A 206 14.75 -22.87 4.55
N ILE A 207 14.37 -23.31 3.34
CA ILE A 207 15.23 -24.17 2.51
C ILE A 207 16.51 -23.41 2.10
N GLU A 208 16.41 -22.15 1.70
CA GLU A 208 17.58 -21.34 1.34
C GLU A 208 18.57 -21.20 2.49
N GLY A 209 18.08 -21.17 3.74
CA GLY A 209 18.89 -21.12 4.95
C GLY A 209 19.25 -22.48 5.57
N LEU A 210 18.87 -23.60 4.95
CA LEU A 210 18.89 -24.93 5.58
C LEU A 210 20.23 -25.32 6.21
N ASP A 211 21.35 -25.04 5.51
CA ASP A 211 22.67 -25.42 6.01
C ASP A 211 23.01 -24.70 7.33
N LYS A 212 22.67 -23.41 7.41
CA LYS A 212 22.85 -22.64 8.66
C LYS A 212 21.86 -23.03 9.73
N ILE A 213 20.61 -23.35 9.37
CA ILE A 213 19.57 -23.77 10.31
C ILE A 213 19.98 -25.09 10.99
N LYS A 214 20.62 -26.01 10.29
CA LYS A 214 21.11 -27.29 10.84
C LYS A 214 22.24 -27.15 11.87
N GLU A 215 22.88 -26.01 11.97
CA GLU A 215 23.87 -25.73 13.01
C GLU A 215 23.20 -25.52 14.39
N TYR A 216 21.91 -25.22 14.41
CA TYR A 216 21.13 -25.04 15.63
C TYR A 216 20.48 -26.36 16.07
N LYS A 217 20.25 -26.47 17.39
CA LYS A 217 19.68 -27.68 18.01
C LYS A 217 18.17 -27.73 17.90
N LYS A 218 17.51 -26.57 18.03
CA LYS A 218 16.05 -26.46 18.00
C LYS A 218 15.63 -25.22 17.22
N VAL A 219 14.55 -25.34 16.45
CA VAL A 219 13.95 -24.21 15.72
C VAL A 219 12.62 -23.83 16.38
N ILE A 220 12.49 -22.60 16.80
CA ILE A 220 11.34 -22.10 17.58
C ILE A 220 10.61 -21.03 16.79
N LEU A 221 9.36 -21.29 16.42
CA LEU A 221 8.51 -20.29 15.77
C LEU A 221 7.68 -19.57 16.83
N ILE A 222 7.81 -18.24 16.87
CA ILE A 222 6.92 -17.38 17.66
C ILE A 222 5.73 -17.02 16.78
N TYR A 223 4.58 -17.64 17.08
CA TYR A 223 3.36 -17.47 16.29
C TYR A 223 2.18 -17.10 17.19
N PRO A 224 1.73 -15.83 17.18
CA PRO A 224 0.58 -15.41 17.97
C PRO A 224 -0.71 -15.96 17.36
N GLU A 225 -1.23 -17.07 17.96
CA GLU A 225 -2.43 -17.74 17.47
C GLU A 225 -3.68 -16.88 17.66
N LYS A 226 -3.74 -16.15 18.78
CA LYS A 226 -4.83 -15.22 19.11
C LYS A 226 -4.29 -13.81 19.22
N ALA A 227 -4.62 -12.97 18.26
CA ALA A 227 -4.17 -11.59 18.23
C ALA A 227 -5.28 -10.68 17.74
N ILE A 228 -5.20 -9.39 18.08
CA ILE A 228 -6.10 -8.34 17.54
C ILE A 228 -5.99 -8.31 16.01
N TYR A 229 -4.78 -8.57 15.50
CA TYR A 229 -4.46 -8.69 14.08
C TYR A 229 -3.86 -10.08 13.81
N PRO A 230 -4.68 -11.13 13.70
CA PRO A 230 -4.20 -12.51 13.61
C PRO A 230 -3.47 -12.77 12.28
N TYR A 231 -2.59 -13.78 12.30
CA TYR A 231 -1.77 -14.19 11.16
C TYR A 231 -2.34 -15.42 10.45
N PRO A 232 -2.07 -15.58 9.12
CA PRO A 232 -2.50 -16.76 8.36
C PRO A 232 -1.92 -18.06 8.91
N LYS A 233 -2.78 -19.06 9.20
CA LYS A 233 -2.34 -20.38 9.67
C LYS A 233 -1.45 -21.13 8.68
N ARG A 234 -1.47 -20.75 7.41
CA ARG A 234 -0.59 -21.31 6.37
C ARG A 234 0.90 -21.13 6.71
N ILE A 235 1.26 -20.09 7.47
CA ILE A 235 2.63 -19.92 8.00
C ILE A 235 3.00 -21.12 8.90
N LEU A 236 2.11 -21.54 9.81
CA LEU A 236 2.34 -22.71 10.66
C LEU A 236 2.49 -23.98 9.85
N HIS A 237 1.67 -24.17 8.81
CA HIS A 237 1.73 -25.35 7.96
C HIS A 237 3.06 -25.45 7.22
N GLY A 238 3.52 -24.35 6.62
CA GLY A 238 4.81 -24.29 5.92
C GLY A 238 5.99 -24.55 6.86
N PHE A 239 5.98 -23.97 8.06
CA PHE A 239 6.99 -24.18 9.08
C PHE A 239 7.04 -25.66 9.53
N ARG A 240 5.91 -26.25 9.90
CA ARG A 240 5.84 -27.66 10.31
C ARG A 240 6.29 -28.61 9.20
N LYS A 241 5.83 -28.38 7.97
CA LYS A 241 6.22 -29.15 6.78
C LYS A 241 7.73 -29.14 6.58
N PHE A 242 8.38 -27.98 6.75
CA PHE A 242 9.82 -27.85 6.68
C PHE A 242 10.52 -28.65 7.79
N CYS A 243 10.16 -28.43 9.07
CA CYS A 243 10.82 -29.09 10.20
C CYS A 243 10.68 -30.61 10.13
N VAL A 244 9.47 -31.12 9.83
CA VAL A 244 9.22 -32.57 9.68
C VAL A 244 10.05 -33.18 8.54
N LYS A 245 10.06 -32.52 7.36
CA LYS A 245 10.82 -33.03 6.21
C LYS A 245 12.31 -33.14 6.49
N TYR A 246 12.90 -32.17 7.17
CA TYR A 246 14.33 -32.14 7.46
C TYR A 246 14.69 -32.72 8.83
N LYS A 247 13.71 -33.30 9.54
CA LYS A 247 13.88 -33.97 10.86
C LYS A 247 14.52 -33.05 11.90
N LEU A 248 14.13 -31.78 11.92
CA LEU A 248 14.59 -30.79 12.90
C LEU A 248 13.73 -30.87 14.17
N ASP A 249 14.36 -30.70 15.34
CA ASP A 249 13.61 -30.48 16.58
C ASP A 249 13.01 -29.07 16.54
N PHE A 250 11.74 -28.94 16.84
CA PHE A 250 11.06 -27.66 16.75
C PHE A 250 10.00 -27.45 17.84
N GLU A 251 9.73 -26.20 18.10
CA GLU A 251 8.70 -25.74 19.04
C GLU A 251 7.93 -24.55 18.46
N ILE A 252 6.68 -24.37 18.91
CA ILE A 252 5.86 -23.22 18.54
C ILE A 252 5.38 -22.56 19.81
N LEU A 253 5.72 -21.28 19.98
CA LEU A 253 5.33 -20.47 21.13
C LEU A 253 4.39 -19.35 20.66
N GLU A 254 3.48 -18.93 21.53
CA GLU A 254 2.54 -17.86 21.21
C GLU A 254 3.18 -16.46 21.21
N LYS A 255 4.18 -16.24 22.06
CA LYS A 255 4.94 -14.99 22.19
C LYS A 255 6.30 -15.25 22.82
N VAL A 256 7.16 -14.27 22.78
CA VAL A 256 8.35 -14.21 23.65
C VAL A 256 7.90 -13.78 25.04
N TYR A 257 8.01 -14.70 26.02
CA TYR A 257 7.66 -14.42 27.40
C TYR A 257 8.77 -13.65 28.08
N ASP A 258 8.43 -12.79 29.06
CA ASP A 258 9.40 -12.18 29.92
C ASP A 258 10.11 -13.28 30.75
N ASP A 259 11.40 -13.15 30.94
CA ASP A 259 12.23 -14.16 31.66
C ASP A 259 12.19 -15.57 31.06
N MET A 260 12.03 -15.69 29.72
CA MET A 260 12.04 -16.97 29.04
C MET A 260 13.43 -17.61 29.11
N ILE A 261 13.50 -18.92 29.43
CA ILE A 261 14.78 -19.65 29.48
C ILE A 261 15.30 -19.85 28.06
N LEU A 262 16.34 -19.12 27.67
CA LEU A 262 17.05 -19.31 26.42
C LEU A 262 18.10 -20.42 26.55
N LYS A 263 18.31 -21.18 25.49
CA LYS A 263 19.31 -22.24 25.46
C LYS A 263 20.25 -22.07 24.27
N LYS A 264 21.54 -22.21 24.52
CA LYS A 264 22.54 -22.19 23.44
C LYS A 264 22.23 -23.24 22.38
N GLY A 265 22.12 -22.78 21.14
CA GLY A 265 21.73 -23.59 19.99
C GLY A 265 20.26 -23.46 19.60
N ASP A 266 19.49 -22.58 20.24
CA ASP A 266 18.13 -22.26 19.81
C ASP A 266 18.15 -21.27 18.63
N LEU A 267 17.28 -21.52 17.65
CA LEU A 267 17.00 -20.61 16.53
C LEU A 267 15.56 -20.15 16.60
N PHE A 268 15.34 -18.88 16.79
CA PHE A 268 14.01 -18.28 16.87
C PHE A 268 13.59 -17.68 15.54
N ILE A 269 12.32 -17.88 15.19
CA ILE A 269 11.67 -17.22 14.06
C ILE A 269 10.57 -16.34 14.61
N THR A 270 10.69 -15.00 14.46
CA THR A 270 9.72 -14.04 14.99
C THR A 270 8.89 -13.42 13.87
N ILE A 271 7.58 -13.26 14.08
CA ILE A 271 6.66 -12.61 13.15
C ILE A 271 6.44 -11.15 13.56
N GLU A 272 6.22 -10.88 14.83
CA GLU A 272 5.99 -9.54 15.35
C GLU A 272 7.30 -8.84 15.76
N GLU A 273 7.35 -7.53 15.57
CA GLU A 273 8.52 -6.73 15.96
C GLU A 273 8.67 -6.63 17.48
N SER A 274 7.56 -6.65 18.22
CA SER A 274 7.56 -6.71 19.69
C SER A 274 8.28 -7.94 20.22
N ASP A 275 8.00 -9.12 19.66
CA ASP A 275 8.66 -10.37 20.01
C ASP A 275 10.15 -10.34 19.66
N LEU A 276 10.50 -9.81 18.49
CA LEU A 276 11.91 -9.62 18.11
C LEU A 276 12.65 -8.75 19.12
N VAL A 277 12.06 -7.61 19.50
CA VAL A 277 12.68 -6.68 20.45
C VAL A 277 12.87 -7.32 21.81
N ASN A 278 11.84 -8.01 22.33
CA ASN A 278 11.91 -8.69 23.63
C ASN A 278 12.96 -9.81 23.60
N LEU A 279 13.02 -10.60 22.55
CA LEU A 279 14.01 -11.66 22.38
C LEU A 279 15.44 -11.09 22.33
N VAL A 280 15.68 -10.05 21.55
CA VAL A 280 17.02 -9.42 21.45
C VAL A 280 17.46 -8.83 22.79
N LYS A 281 16.53 -8.28 23.61
CA LYS A 281 16.83 -7.81 24.96
C LYS A 281 17.28 -8.96 25.85
N GLN A 282 16.51 -10.04 25.94
CA GLN A 282 16.84 -11.22 26.76
C GLN A 282 18.16 -11.85 26.32
N VAL A 283 18.40 -12.01 25.02
CA VAL A 283 19.69 -12.52 24.50
C VAL A 283 20.87 -11.70 24.98
N ARG A 284 20.71 -10.35 25.07
CA ARG A 284 21.76 -9.45 25.58
C ARG A 284 21.90 -9.49 27.10
N GLU A 285 20.80 -9.59 27.83
CA GLU A 285 20.78 -9.68 29.29
C GLU A 285 21.42 -10.99 29.76
N ASP A 286 21.18 -12.09 29.05
CA ASP A 286 21.77 -13.41 29.32
C ASP A 286 23.19 -13.56 28.71
N GLU A 287 23.75 -12.50 28.13
CA GLU A 287 25.10 -12.45 27.55
C GLU A 287 25.35 -13.44 26.40
N TYR A 288 24.29 -13.94 25.73
CA TYR A 288 24.43 -14.82 24.55
C TYR A 288 24.89 -14.04 23.32
N LYS A 289 25.69 -14.72 22.49
CA LYS A 289 26.12 -14.19 21.18
C LYS A 289 25.07 -14.48 20.10
N LEU A 290 24.52 -13.40 19.56
CA LEU A 290 23.59 -13.47 18.43
C LEU A 290 24.25 -14.08 17.19
N GLY A 291 23.55 -14.98 16.51
CA GLY A 291 24.00 -15.64 15.28
C GLY A 291 24.87 -16.89 15.51
N SER A 292 25.56 -17.01 16.66
CA SER A 292 26.40 -18.19 16.95
C SER A 292 25.90 -19.05 18.11
N GLU A 293 25.28 -18.45 19.12
CA GLU A 293 24.72 -19.16 20.27
C GLU A 293 23.20 -19.17 20.24
N ILE A 294 22.59 -18.05 19.92
CA ILE A 294 21.16 -17.90 19.66
C ILE A 294 20.98 -17.33 18.24
N GLY A 295 20.26 -18.05 17.41
CA GLY A 295 19.88 -17.59 16.07
C GLY A 295 18.55 -16.83 16.08
N ILE A 296 18.43 -15.81 15.24
CA ILE A 296 17.16 -15.10 15.04
C ILE A 296 16.92 -14.89 13.54
N ILE A 297 15.74 -15.33 13.09
CA ILE A 297 15.17 -14.99 11.79
C ILE A 297 13.88 -14.20 12.05
N SER A 298 13.68 -13.10 11.35
CA SER A 298 12.47 -12.29 11.53
C SER A 298 11.72 -12.09 10.22
N TYR A 299 10.38 -12.03 10.32
CA TYR A 299 9.55 -11.74 9.15
C TYR A 299 9.63 -10.28 8.75
N ASN A 300 9.62 -10.06 7.43
CA ASN A 300 9.60 -8.76 6.77
C ASN A 300 10.86 -7.92 7.01
N ASP A 301 11.42 -7.43 5.93
CA ASP A 301 12.58 -6.56 5.93
C ASP A 301 12.24 -5.16 6.44
N THR A 302 13.04 -4.65 7.38
CA THR A 302 12.99 -3.26 7.86
C THR A 302 14.40 -2.72 8.04
N PRO A 303 14.61 -1.38 7.89
CA PRO A 303 15.93 -0.78 8.10
C PRO A 303 16.54 -1.07 9.49
N LEU A 304 15.69 -1.24 10.51
CA LEU A 304 16.15 -1.56 11.86
C LEU A 304 16.74 -2.98 11.93
N LYS A 305 16.11 -3.95 11.28
CA LYS A 305 16.60 -5.35 11.24
C LYS A 305 17.90 -5.45 10.46
N GLU A 306 18.03 -4.73 9.35
CA GLU A 306 19.27 -4.62 8.60
C GLU A 306 20.39 -4.03 9.46
N LEU A 307 20.13 -2.90 10.16
CA LEU A 307 21.09 -2.28 11.06
C LEU A 307 21.55 -3.20 12.21
N LEU A 308 20.64 -4.05 12.72
CA LEU A 308 20.93 -5.02 13.78
C LEU A 308 21.59 -6.32 13.27
N GLY A 309 21.74 -6.49 11.95
CA GLY A 309 22.25 -7.71 11.34
C GLY A 309 21.33 -8.93 11.52
N ILE A 310 20.02 -8.71 11.66
CA ILE A 310 19.03 -9.78 11.81
C ILE A 310 18.70 -10.38 10.46
N THR A 311 18.80 -11.70 10.34
CA THR A 311 18.36 -12.42 9.15
C THR A 311 16.85 -12.28 8.98
N VAL A 312 16.40 -11.96 7.76
CA VAL A 312 14.96 -11.74 7.50
C VAL A 312 14.43 -12.70 6.43
N MET A 313 13.16 -13.05 6.54
CA MET A 313 12.34 -13.64 5.48
C MET A 313 11.35 -12.58 5.02
N SER A 314 11.36 -12.20 3.76
CA SER A 314 10.53 -11.10 3.28
C SER A 314 10.04 -11.35 1.86
N THR A 315 8.77 -11.03 1.63
CA THR A 315 8.23 -10.85 0.28
C THR A 315 8.70 -9.51 -0.27
N ASP A 316 8.86 -9.40 -1.58
CA ASP A 316 9.15 -8.11 -2.23
C ASP A 316 7.89 -7.24 -2.32
N PHE A 317 7.61 -6.55 -1.23
CA PHE A 317 6.47 -5.64 -1.13
C PHE A 317 6.59 -4.40 -2.01
N LYS A 318 7.80 -4.05 -2.42
CA LYS A 318 8.04 -2.98 -3.38
C LYS A 318 7.52 -3.38 -4.75
N VAL A 319 7.92 -4.56 -5.23
CA VAL A 319 7.41 -5.11 -6.50
C VAL A 319 5.90 -5.30 -6.46
N MET A 320 5.32 -5.69 -5.32
CA MET A 320 3.86 -5.79 -5.16
C MET A 320 3.17 -4.45 -5.41
N GLY A 321 3.64 -3.36 -4.81
CA GLY A 321 3.10 -2.02 -5.01
C GLY A 321 3.27 -1.50 -6.45
N GLU A 322 4.47 -1.65 -7.00
CA GLU A 322 4.77 -1.27 -8.39
C GLU A 322 3.91 -2.03 -9.41
N THR A 323 3.78 -3.35 -9.22
CA THR A 323 2.96 -4.19 -10.10
C THR A 323 1.50 -3.79 -10.05
N THR A 324 0.98 -3.49 -8.86
CA THR A 324 -0.40 -3.00 -8.68
C THR A 324 -0.65 -1.72 -9.48
N ALA A 325 0.26 -0.76 -9.41
CA ALA A 325 0.15 0.48 -10.18
C ALA A 325 0.22 0.23 -11.69
N LYS A 326 1.16 -0.59 -12.14
CA LYS A 326 1.32 -0.96 -13.57
C LYS A 326 0.08 -1.65 -14.13
N MET A 327 -0.60 -2.49 -13.33
CA MET A 327 -1.82 -3.18 -13.76
C MET A 327 -3.01 -2.23 -13.97
N ILE A 328 -3.06 -1.12 -13.24
CA ILE A 328 -4.06 -0.07 -13.46
C ILE A 328 -3.72 0.74 -14.70
N LEU A 329 -2.46 1.21 -14.81
CA LEU A 329 -2.02 2.06 -15.91
C LEU A 329 -2.07 1.37 -17.28
N ASN A 330 -1.83 0.05 -17.33
CA ASN A 330 -1.87 -0.72 -18.59
C ASN A 330 -3.28 -1.09 -19.06
N LYS A 331 -4.32 -0.78 -18.28
CA LYS A 331 -5.73 -0.98 -18.67
C LYS A 331 -6.37 0.27 -19.28
N GLU A 332 -5.69 1.41 -19.22
CA GLU A 332 -6.04 2.65 -19.92
C GLU A 332 -5.42 2.67 -21.34
#